data_df39785d228f61bc646791797ecd976e
#
_entry.id   df39785d228f61bc646791797ecd976e
#
_cell.length_a   1.000
_cell.length_b   1.000
_cell.length_c   1.000
_cell.angle_alpha   90.00
_cell.angle_beta   90.00
_cell.angle_gamma   90.00
#
_symmetry.space_group_name_H-M   'P 1'
#
loop_
_entity.id
_entity.type
_entity.pdbx_description
1 polymer ?
#
loop_
_entity_poly.entity_id
_entity_poly.type
_entity_poly.pdbx_seq_one_letter_code
_entity_poly.pdbx_strand_id
1 'polypeptide(L)'
;AGSTPVEISTTPIYINFGPAEAGLDSWNNVNNQASGYRVDMLNDSTGNATTVSIEITTGFTHAATNGSNSAIWDMNTAISTSNFSSNGENPVLTISGLNPTATYSFQTFGSRAGDGNRETTYTYAGENSGSATIDAASNTSSVATVKGIKPTAQGVVVLTIGKSSNNTLGFSYINAMRIIAEKGEPQPDIPEGVIRVDVAGTLSSLLPATTDTITTLIL
;
A
#
# COMPACT_ATOMS: atom_id res chain seq x y z
N ALA A 1 -10.86 -31.95 -8.35
CA ALA A 1 -11.33 -30.66 -8.86
C ALA A 1 -10.21 -29.67 -8.58
N GLY A 2 -9.49 -29.24 -9.64
CA GLY A 2 -8.47 -28.21 -9.52
C GLY A 2 -9.12 -26.90 -9.07
N SER A 3 -8.57 -26.27 -8.03
CA SER A 3 -8.95 -24.91 -7.67
C SER A 3 -8.50 -24.00 -8.80
N THR A 4 -9.44 -23.31 -9.44
CA THR A 4 -9.11 -22.21 -10.35
C THR A 4 -8.22 -21.23 -9.57
N PRO A 5 -7.06 -20.80 -10.13
CA PRO A 5 -6.27 -19.76 -9.50
C PRO A 5 -7.16 -18.53 -9.25
N VAL A 6 -7.13 -18.01 -8.04
CA VAL A 6 -7.81 -16.75 -7.73
C VAL A 6 -7.06 -15.67 -8.49
N GLU A 7 -7.69 -15.11 -9.54
CA GLU A 7 -7.10 -13.97 -10.24
C GLU A 7 -6.99 -12.78 -9.28
N ILE A 8 -5.78 -12.26 -9.16
CA ILE A 8 -5.51 -11.07 -8.36
C ILE A 8 -5.86 -9.87 -9.24
N SER A 9 -6.84 -9.08 -8.81
CA SER A 9 -7.17 -7.84 -9.49
C SER A 9 -5.99 -6.87 -9.44
N THR A 10 -5.51 -6.44 -10.60
CA THR A 10 -4.48 -5.41 -10.75
C THR A 10 -5.07 -4.02 -10.86
N THR A 11 -6.40 -3.88 -10.72
CA THR A 11 -7.09 -2.60 -10.74
C THR A 11 -6.64 -1.76 -9.55
N PRO A 12 -6.14 -0.54 -9.76
CA PRO A 12 -5.59 0.28 -8.69
C PRO A 12 -6.65 0.77 -7.72
N ILE A 13 -6.26 0.94 -6.46
CA ILE A 13 -7.05 1.60 -5.42
C ILE A 13 -6.44 2.98 -5.21
N TYR A 14 -7.26 4.03 -5.34
CA TYR A 14 -6.85 5.42 -5.12
C TYR A 14 -7.39 5.94 -3.79
N ILE A 15 -6.53 6.59 -3.01
CA ILE A 15 -6.84 7.11 -1.68
C ILE A 15 -6.40 8.57 -1.60
N ASN A 16 -7.31 9.44 -1.20
CA ASN A 16 -7.05 10.85 -0.89
C ASN A 16 -6.97 11.05 0.62
N PHE A 17 -6.07 11.92 1.05
CA PHE A 17 -5.89 12.30 2.45
C PHE A 17 -6.13 13.80 2.64
N GLY A 18 -6.84 14.17 3.71
CA GLY A 18 -7.09 15.58 3.99
C GLY A 18 -8.18 15.82 5.03
N PRO A 19 -8.61 17.08 5.20
CA PRO A 19 -9.69 17.41 6.10
C PRO A 19 -11.06 16.92 5.58
N ALA A 20 -12.05 16.85 6.47
CA ALA A 20 -13.35 16.24 6.21
C ALA A 20 -14.12 16.86 5.02
N GLU A 21 -13.95 18.15 4.78
CA GLU A 21 -14.64 18.91 3.73
C GLU A 21 -13.97 18.84 2.35
N ALA A 22 -12.87 18.13 2.22
CA ALA A 22 -12.03 18.14 1.02
C ALA A 22 -11.87 16.76 0.37
N GLY A 23 -12.96 16.00 0.30
CA GLY A 23 -13.00 14.71 -0.40
C GLY A 23 -12.91 14.87 -1.92
N LEU A 24 -12.44 13.83 -2.59
CA LEU A 24 -12.46 13.69 -4.04
C LEU A 24 -13.51 12.65 -4.44
N ASP A 25 -14.34 13.01 -5.41
CA ASP A 25 -15.28 12.07 -6.01
C ASP A 25 -14.50 10.93 -6.68
N SER A 26 -15.05 9.72 -6.64
CA SER A 26 -14.43 8.49 -7.17
C SER A 26 -13.13 8.01 -6.50
N TRP A 27 -12.69 8.66 -5.43
CA TRP A 27 -11.56 8.22 -4.61
C TRP A 27 -12.03 7.77 -3.22
N ASN A 28 -11.26 6.90 -2.59
CA ASN A 28 -11.43 6.61 -1.18
C ASN A 28 -10.86 7.78 -0.37
N ASN A 29 -11.65 8.35 0.53
CA ASN A 29 -11.24 9.54 1.26
C ASN A 29 -10.95 9.23 2.73
N VAL A 30 -9.70 9.46 3.16
CA VAL A 30 -9.27 9.43 4.55
C VAL A 30 -9.37 10.87 5.11
N ASN A 31 -10.60 11.25 5.46
CA ASN A 31 -10.99 12.62 5.84
C ASN A 31 -10.80 12.90 7.34
N ASN A 32 -9.75 12.36 7.92
CA ASN A 32 -9.41 12.53 9.33
C ASN A 32 -7.90 12.32 9.51
N GLN A 33 -7.35 12.88 10.57
CA GLN A 33 -5.94 12.72 10.95
C GLN A 33 -5.74 11.95 12.26
N ALA A 34 -6.84 11.63 12.98
CA ALA A 34 -6.76 11.03 14.31
C ALA A 34 -6.41 9.54 14.25
N SER A 35 -5.67 9.07 15.27
CA SER A 35 -5.47 7.65 15.52
C SER A 35 -6.80 6.91 15.72
N GLY A 36 -6.92 5.72 15.16
CA GLY A 36 -8.12 4.88 15.18
C GLY A 36 -9.13 5.20 14.05
N TYR A 37 -8.90 6.24 13.23
CA TYR A 37 -9.75 6.48 12.08
C TYR A 37 -9.50 5.42 11.00
N ARG A 38 -10.58 4.81 10.51
CA ARG A 38 -10.54 3.69 9.58
C ARG A 38 -11.52 3.89 8.43
N VAL A 39 -11.12 3.47 7.24
CA VAL A 39 -11.97 3.33 6.06
C VAL A 39 -11.93 1.87 5.63
N ASP A 40 -13.07 1.22 5.69
CA ASP A 40 -13.22 -0.20 5.33
C ASP A 40 -13.62 -0.36 3.86
N MET A 41 -13.27 -1.52 3.29
CA MET A 41 -13.70 -1.96 1.96
C MET A 41 -13.47 -0.89 0.90
N LEU A 42 -12.22 -0.44 0.76
CA LEU A 42 -11.84 0.56 -0.24
C LEU A 42 -12.31 0.14 -1.64
N ASN A 43 -12.85 1.08 -2.39
CA ASN A 43 -13.21 0.83 -3.78
C ASN A 43 -11.97 0.87 -4.68
N ASP A 44 -11.93 0.00 -5.67
CA ASP A 44 -10.97 0.10 -6.77
C ASP A 44 -11.33 1.26 -7.72
N SER A 45 -10.47 1.53 -8.71
CA SER A 45 -10.66 2.63 -9.66
C SER A 45 -11.88 2.47 -10.59
N THR A 46 -12.54 1.32 -10.57
CA THR A 46 -13.79 1.06 -11.31
C THR A 46 -15.03 1.18 -10.42
N GLY A 47 -14.84 1.48 -9.13
CA GLY A 47 -15.91 1.65 -8.14
C GLY A 47 -16.34 0.36 -7.45
N ASN A 48 -15.67 -0.77 -7.68
CA ASN A 48 -15.97 -2.02 -7.01
C ASN A 48 -15.33 -2.08 -5.62
N ALA A 49 -16.10 -2.46 -4.62
CA ALA A 49 -15.58 -2.67 -3.27
C ALA A 49 -14.56 -3.82 -3.24
N THR A 50 -13.46 -3.59 -2.53
CA THR A 50 -12.41 -4.59 -2.29
C THR A 50 -12.44 -5.08 -0.85
N THR A 51 -11.57 -6.04 -0.52
CA THR A 51 -11.33 -6.46 0.88
C THR A 51 -10.39 -5.52 1.62
N VAL A 52 -9.76 -4.58 0.91
CA VAL A 52 -8.70 -3.72 1.46
C VAL A 52 -9.31 -2.63 2.34
N SER A 53 -8.72 -2.42 3.50
CA SER A 53 -9.07 -1.36 4.46
C SER A 53 -7.83 -0.61 4.87
N ILE A 54 -7.98 0.65 5.27
CA ILE A 54 -6.88 1.48 5.79
C ILE A 54 -7.26 2.09 7.14
N GLU A 55 -6.33 2.05 8.08
CA GLU A 55 -6.50 2.62 9.42
C GLU A 55 -5.31 3.53 9.75
N ILE A 56 -5.57 4.68 10.34
CA ILE A 56 -4.56 5.53 10.94
C ILE A 56 -4.25 4.96 12.33
N THR A 57 -3.18 4.18 12.45
CA THR A 57 -2.78 3.54 13.72
C THR A 57 -2.08 4.53 14.65
N THR A 58 -1.22 5.40 14.09
CA THR A 58 -0.65 6.56 14.79
C THR A 58 -1.03 7.82 14.01
N GLY A 59 -1.68 8.76 14.68
CA GLY A 59 -2.28 9.95 14.09
C GLY A 59 -1.28 10.92 13.47
N PHE A 60 -1.79 11.74 12.56
CA PHE A 60 -1.12 12.95 12.09
C PHE A 60 -1.43 14.11 13.02
N THR A 61 -0.57 15.12 13.05
CA THR A 61 -0.81 16.30 13.89
C THR A 61 -1.81 17.26 13.26
N HIS A 62 -1.93 17.27 11.93
CA HIS A 62 -2.74 18.25 11.20
C HIS A 62 -3.28 17.66 9.89
N ALA A 63 -4.30 18.37 9.34
CA ALA A 63 -4.74 18.25 7.96
C ALA A 63 -4.76 19.64 7.30
N ALA A 64 -4.60 19.70 5.98
CA ALA A 64 -4.51 20.96 5.25
C ALA A 64 -5.07 20.86 3.81
N THR A 65 -5.34 22.06 3.23
CA THR A 65 -5.84 22.21 1.84
C THR A 65 -4.88 23.02 0.96
N ASN A 66 -3.61 23.11 1.34
CA ASN A 66 -2.62 24.00 0.73
C ASN A 66 -1.41 23.25 0.16
N GLY A 67 -1.65 22.07 -0.39
CA GLY A 67 -0.72 21.42 -1.32
C GLY A 67 -0.63 22.20 -2.63
N SER A 68 0.39 21.91 -3.42
CA SER A 68 0.44 22.41 -4.80
C SER A 68 -0.63 21.68 -5.62
N ASN A 69 -1.38 22.40 -6.42
CA ASN A 69 -2.35 21.79 -7.33
C ASN A 69 -1.62 20.87 -8.31
N SER A 70 -2.04 19.63 -8.38
CA SER A 70 -1.41 18.58 -9.16
C SER A 70 -2.43 17.66 -9.78
N ALA A 71 -2.15 17.18 -10.97
CA ALA A 71 -2.81 16.03 -11.57
C ALA A 71 -1.79 14.88 -11.62
N ILE A 72 -2.07 13.77 -10.96
CA ILE A 72 -1.21 12.60 -10.90
C ILE A 72 -1.98 11.35 -11.35
N TRP A 73 -1.22 10.32 -11.79
CA TRP A 73 -1.75 9.01 -12.21
C TRP A 73 -2.79 9.08 -13.33
N ASP A 74 -2.57 9.96 -14.32
CA ASP A 74 -3.45 10.17 -15.48
C ASP A 74 -4.91 10.51 -15.12
N MET A 75 -5.16 10.85 -13.86
CA MET A 75 -6.45 11.34 -13.40
C MET A 75 -6.42 12.86 -13.42
N ASN A 76 -7.35 13.47 -14.12
CA ASN A 76 -7.49 14.92 -14.25
C ASN A 76 -8.01 15.56 -12.94
N THR A 77 -7.39 15.17 -11.82
CA THR A 77 -7.79 15.53 -10.46
C THR A 77 -6.62 16.25 -9.78
N ALA A 78 -6.84 17.50 -9.42
CA ALA A 78 -5.87 18.25 -8.64
C ALA A 78 -5.95 17.83 -7.17
N ILE A 79 -4.84 17.36 -6.60
CA ILE A 79 -4.77 16.91 -5.21
C ILE A 79 -4.00 17.95 -4.40
N SER A 80 -4.72 18.82 -3.70
CA SER A 80 -4.14 19.88 -2.85
C SER A 80 -4.26 19.60 -1.36
N THR A 81 -5.07 18.59 -0.98
CA THR A 81 -5.32 18.24 0.42
C THR A 81 -4.23 17.31 0.96
N SER A 82 -3.98 17.34 2.25
CA SER A 82 -3.01 16.46 2.90
C SER A 82 -3.34 16.22 4.37
N ASN A 83 -2.93 15.07 4.87
CA ASN A 83 -2.60 14.88 6.28
C ASN A 83 -1.09 15.05 6.46
N PHE A 84 -0.66 15.68 7.55
CA PHE A 84 0.76 15.91 7.79
C PHE A 84 1.10 15.89 9.28
N SER A 85 2.38 15.63 9.56
CA SER A 85 2.93 15.72 10.90
C SER A 85 4.04 16.77 10.97
N SER A 86 4.18 17.37 12.15
CA SER A 86 5.22 18.33 12.50
C SER A 86 6.16 17.72 13.55
N ASN A 87 7.26 18.42 13.84
CA ASN A 87 8.19 18.07 14.91
C ASN A 87 8.87 16.69 14.78
N GLY A 88 8.87 16.11 13.58
CA GLY A 88 9.49 14.81 13.34
C GLY A 88 8.69 13.62 13.86
N GLU A 89 7.41 13.79 14.17
CA GLU A 89 6.52 12.69 14.48
C GLU A 89 6.30 11.79 13.23
N ASN A 90 6.17 10.49 13.47
CA ASN A 90 6.02 9.50 12.43
C ASN A 90 4.61 8.88 12.50
N PRO A 91 3.63 9.40 11.74
CA PRO A 91 2.34 8.74 11.62
C PRO A 91 2.48 7.36 10.99
N VAL A 92 1.58 6.47 11.41
CA VAL A 92 1.54 5.07 10.97
C VAL A 92 0.16 4.74 10.46
N LEU A 93 0.10 4.11 9.29
CA LEU A 93 -1.13 3.55 8.72
C LEU A 93 -1.01 2.04 8.61
N THR A 94 -2.08 1.34 8.95
CA THR A 94 -2.21 -0.10 8.75
C THR A 94 -3.12 -0.35 7.56
N ILE A 95 -2.62 -1.02 6.54
CA ILE A 95 -3.35 -1.46 5.35
C ILE A 95 -3.61 -2.95 5.53
N SER A 96 -4.86 -3.36 5.55
CA SER A 96 -5.28 -4.75 5.80
C SER A 96 -6.19 -5.28 4.70
N GLY A 97 -6.42 -6.60 4.67
CA GLY A 97 -7.26 -7.26 3.67
C GLY A 97 -6.58 -7.43 2.31
N LEU A 98 -5.26 -7.23 2.24
CA LEU A 98 -4.46 -7.54 1.07
C LEU A 98 -4.32 -9.06 0.89
N ASN A 99 -4.19 -9.52 -0.37
CA ASN A 99 -3.96 -10.94 -0.63
C ASN A 99 -2.51 -11.31 -0.24
N PRO A 100 -2.29 -12.22 0.73
CA PRO A 100 -0.94 -12.57 1.20
C PRO A 100 -0.09 -13.34 0.18
N THR A 101 -0.71 -13.84 -0.91
CA THR A 101 0.02 -14.54 -1.99
C THR A 101 0.47 -13.60 -3.11
N ALA A 102 0.06 -12.33 -3.07
CA ALA A 102 0.44 -11.31 -4.04
C ALA A 102 1.57 -10.42 -3.52
N THR A 103 2.23 -9.73 -4.43
CA THR A 103 3.05 -8.55 -4.13
C THR A 103 2.34 -7.28 -4.57
N TYR A 104 2.71 -6.17 -3.96
CA TYR A 104 2.06 -4.88 -4.20
C TYR A 104 3.09 -3.80 -4.48
N SER A 105 2.69 -2.88 -5.36
CA SER A 105 3.33 -1.59 -5.56
C SER A 105 2.52 -0.51 -4.84
N PHE A 106 3.19 0.24 -3.99
CA PHE A 106 2.63 1.39 -3.31
C PHE A 106 3.25 2.66 -3.88
N GLN A 107 2.40 3.59 -4.27
CA GLN A 107 2.80 4.89 -4.77
C GLN A 107 2.20 5.97 -3.88
N THR A 108 3.04 6.86 -3.37
CA THR A 108 2.61 7.90 -2.43
C THR A 108 3.00 9.27 -2.98
N PHE A 109 2.05 10.18 -2.96
CA PHE A 109 2.22 11.57 -3.32
C PHE A 109 2.14 12.45 -2.07
N GLY A 110 3.12 13.30 -1.89
CA GLY A 110 3.15 14.35 -0.87
C GLY A 110 3.43 15.68 -1.50
N SER A 111 2.67 16.71 -1.11
CA SER A 111 2.80 18.06 -1.66
C SER A 111 2.42 19.13 -0.64
N ARG A 112 3.16 20.22 -0.68
CA ARG A 112 2.90 21.43 0.09
C ARG A 112 3.34 22.64 -0.73
N ALA A 113 2.43 23.59 -0.97
CA ALA A 113 2.80 24.87 -1.57
C ALA A 113 3.69 25.65 -0.61
N GLY A 114 4.94 25.85 -0.96
CA GLY A 114 5.93 26.56 -0.15
C GLY A 114 7.35 26.04 -0.35
N ASP A 115 8.31 26.85 0.05
CA ASP A 115 9.73 26.61 -0.07
C ASP A 115 10.31 25.81 1.10
N GLY A 116 11.59 25.48 1.00
CA GLY A 116 12.35 24.72 1.98
C GLY A 116 12.25 23.22 1.77
N ASN A 117 13.18 22.48 2.37
CA ASN A 117 13.20 21.01 2.22
C ASN A 117 12.18 20.36 3.14
N ARG A 118 11.23 19.63 2.58
CA ARG A 118 10.17 18.84 3.23
C ARG A 118 10.24 17.37 2.82
N GLU A 119 11.44 16.87 2.63
CA GLU A 119 11.62 15.45 2.25
C GLU A 119 10.90 14.53 3.23
N THR A 120 9.98 13.74 2.69
CA THR A 120 9.19 12.75 3.39
C THR A 120 9.57 11.37 2.91
N THR A 121 9.89 10.48 3.85
CA THR A 121 10.17 9.06 3.61
C THR A 121 8.95 8.23 3.95
N TYR A 122 8.56 7.37 3.03
CA TYR A 122 7.47 6.41 3.16
C TYR A 122 8.07 5.00 3.21
N THR A 123 7.90 4.32 4.35
CA THR A 123 8.39 2.95 4.58
C THR A 123 7.22 2.00 4.68
N TYR A 124 7.15 1.05 3.77
CA TYR A 124 6.15 -0.02 3.74
C TYR A 124 6.77 -1.31 4.26
N ALA A 125 6.10 -1.97 5.21
CA ALA A 125 6.55 -3.20 5.84
C ALA A 125 5.42 -4.24 5.90
N GLY A 126 5.65 -5.39 5.30
CA GLY A 126 4.88 -6.62 5.36
C GLY A 126 5.77 -7.78 5.78
N GLU A 127 5.85 -8.87 5.00
CA GLU A 127 6.88 -9.91 5.16
C GLU A 127 8.27 -9.39 4.77
N ASN A 128 8.33 -8.47 3.84
CA ASN A 128 9.51 -7.70 3.47
C ASN A 128 9.22 -6.20 3.67
N SER A 129 10.21 -5.37 3.44
CA SER A 129 10.06 -3.92 3.55
C SER A 129 10.79 -3.18 2.45
N GLY A 130 10.32 -1.96 2.19
CA GLY A 130 10.95 -1.02 1.27
C GLY A 130 10.56 0.41 1.59
N SER A 131 11.37 1.36 1.14
CA SER A 131 11.11 2.78 1.35
C SER A 131 11.44 3.62 0.12
N ALA A 132 10.77 4.77 0.02
CA ALA A 132 11.07 5.80 -0.98
C ALA A 132 10.87 7.18 -0.36
N THR A 133 11.61 8.15 -0.86
CA THR A 133 11.62 9.53 -0.35
C THR A 133 11.32 10.51 -1.49
N ILE A 134 10.50 11.52 -1.22
CA ILE A 134 10.28 12.67 -2.11
C ILE A 134 10.31 13.96 -1.30
N ASP A 135 10.70 15.06 -1.92
CA ASP A 135 10.49 16.39 -1.34
C ASP A 135 9.06 16.87 -1.64
N ALA A 136 8.29 17.11 -0.59
CA ALA A 136 6.92 17.60 -0.71
C ALA A 136 6.84 19.12 -1.00
N ALA A 137 7.95 19.86 -0.89
CA ALA A 137 7.98 21.30 -1.15
C ALA A 137 7.65 21.60 -2.61
N SER A 138 6.54 22.29 -2.84
CA SER A 138 6.04 22.67 -4.17
C SER A 138 5.99 21.50 -5.18
N ASN A 139 5.84 20.27 -4.68
CA ASN A 139 5.79 19.07 -5.51
C ASN A 139 4.48 19.04 -6.33
N THR A 140 4.60 18.87 -7.64
CA THR A 140 3.47 18.77 -8.56
C THR A 140 3.42 17.45 -9.35
N SER A 141 4.46 16.61 -9.26
CA SER A 141 4.56 15.41 -10.12
C SER A 141 5.33 14.25 -9.52
N SER A 142 6.24 14.49 -8.57
CA SER A 142 7.09 13.43 -8.00
C SER A 142 6.31 12.50 -7.09
N VAL A 143 6.42 11.21 -7.32
CA VAL A 143 5.74 10.15 -6.57
C VAL A 143 6.76 9.20 -5.96
N ALA A 144 6.67 8.96 -4.66
CA ALA A 144 7.43 7.91 -3.99
C ALA A 144 6.84 6.56 -4.39
N THR A 145 7.65 5.69 -4.99
CA THR A 145 7.22 4.37 -5.45
C THR A 145 8.02 3.28 -4.75
N VAL A 146 7.31 2.36 -4.08
CA VAL A 146 7.87 1.16 -3.46
C VAL A 146 7.18 -0.06 -4.06
N LYS A 147 7.95 -0.97 -4.65
CA LYS A 147 7.45 -2.16 -5.38
C LYS A 147 7.82 -3.44 -4.66
N GLY A 148 7.12 -4.53 -4.99
CA GLY A 148 7.43 -5.87 -4.53
C GLY A 148 7.18 -6.09 -3.04
N ILE A 149 6.30 -5.31 -2.41
CA ILE A 149 5.96 -5.50 -1.00
C ILE A 149 4.98 -6.66 -0.88
N LYS A 150 5.39 -7.68 -0.13
CA LYS A 150 4.56 -8.83 0.21
C LYS A 150 3.87 -8.59 1.55
N PRO A 151 2.54 -8.64 1.63
CA PRO A 151 1.82 -8.54 2.90
C PRO A 151 2.22 -9.66 3.86
N THR A 152 1.99 -9.47 5.14
CA THR A 152 2.07 -10.55 6.12
C THR A 152 1.08 -11.68 5.78
N ALA A 153 1.20 -12.85 6.41
CA ALA A 153 0.25 -13.95 6.25
C ALA A 153 -1.20 -13.56 6.58
N GLN A 154 -1.41 -12.49 7.36
CA GLN A 154 -2.73 -11.92 7.69
C GLN A 154 -3.19 -10.86 6.67
N GLY A 155 -2.45 -10.67 5.58
CA GLY A 155 -2.79 -9.67 4.56
C GLY A 155 -2.56 -8.22 5.00
N VAL A 156 -1.54 -7.97 5.81
CA VAL A 156 -1.27 -6.64 6.39
C VAL A 156 0.05 -6.07 5.84
N VAL A 157 0.02 -4.77 5.53
CA VAL A 157 1.20 -3.93 5.29
C VAL A 157 1.08 -2.67 6.16
N VAL A 158 2.15 -2.31 6.83
CA VAL A 158 2.24 -1.10 7.65
C VAL A 158 3.03 -0.04 6.88
N LEU A 159 2.46 1.17 6.76
CA LEU A 159 3.13 2.35 6.24
C LEU A 159 3.55 3.25 7.39
N THR A 160 4.84 3.52 7.51
CA THR A 160 5.38 4.57 8.38
C THR A 160 5.79 5.76 7.53
N ILE A 161 5.34 6.96 7.92
CA ILE A 161 5.63 8.22 7.24
C ILE A 161 6.52 9.05 8.15
N GLY A 162 7.69 9.42 7.68
CA GLY A 162 8.66 10.19 8.49
C GLY A 162 9.38 11.25 7.68
N LYS A 163 9.98 12.21 8.38
CA LYS A 163 10.91 13.14 7.74
C LYS A 163 12.22 12.43 7.40
N SER A 164 12.84 12.76 6.26
CA SER A 164 14.19 12.33 5.96
C SER A 164 15.24 13.10 6.81
N SER A 165 16.48 12.63 6.80
CA SER A 165 17.60 13.35 7.43
C SER A 165 17.85 14.73 6.82
N ASN A 166 17.51 14.94 5.54
CA ASN A 166 17.67 16.21 4.84
C ASN A 166 16.54 17.21 5.11
N ASN A 167 15.44 16.75 5.70
CA ASN A 167 14.28 17.60 5.97
C ASN A 167 14.57 18.58 7.10
N THR A 168 14.76 19.85 6.74
CA THR A 168 15.13 20.93 7.66
C THR A 168 13.94 21.56 8.38
N LEU A 169 12.73 21.37 7.87
CA LEU A 169 11.51 22.01 8.40
C LEU A 169 10.74 21.12 9.38
N GLY A 170 11.04 19.82 9.46
CA GLY A 170 10.44 18.90 10.42
C GLY A 170 9.02 18.44 10.08
N PHE A 171 8.54 18.69 8.85
CA PHE A 171 7.21 18.28 8.41
C PHE A 171 7.27 17.08 7.49
N SER A 172 6.32 16.16 7.63
CA SER A 172 6.08 15.04 6.70
C SER A 172 4.64 15.04 6.21
N TYR A 173 4.42 14.75 4.92
CA TYR A 173 3.13 14.92 4.24
C TYR A 173 2.68 13.65 3.53
N ILE A 174 1.37 13.42 3.50
CA ILE A 174 0.70 12.53 2.55
C ILE A 174 -0.54 13.21 1.99
N ASN A 175 -0.64 13.28 0.67
CA ASN A 175 -1.79 13.84 -0.04
C ASN A 175 -2.62 12.74 -0.69
N ALA A 176 -1.93 11.78 -1.32
CA ALA A 176 -2.59 10.67 -1.99
C ALA A 176 -1.74 9.39 -1.97
N MET A 177 -2.42 8.26 -2.12
CA MET A 177 -1.81 6.95 -2.27
C MET A 177 -2.50 6.18 -3.39
N ARG A 178 -1.72 5.38 -4.12
CA ARG A 178 -2.22 4.36 -5.04
C ARG A 178 -1.65 3.00 -4.65
N ILE A 179 -2.53 2.02 -4.53
CA ILE A 179 -2.18 0.62 -4.25
C ILE A 179 -2.45 -0.18 -5.51
N ILE A 180 -1.48 -0.96 -5.97
CA ILE A 180 -1.58 -1.81 -7.16
C ILE A 180 -1.07 -3.20 -6.80
N ALA A 181 -1.90 -4.23 -6.97
CA ALA A 181 -1.42 -5.60 -6.93
C ALA A 181 -0.57 -5.88 -8.18
N GLU A 182 0.63 -6.37 -7.97
CA GLU A 182 1.50 -6.82 -9.05
C GLU A 182 1.07 -8.24 -9.44
N LYS A 183 1.01 -8.52 -10.74
CA LYS A 183 0.83 -9.91 -11.18
C LYS A 183 2.05 -10.67 -10.69
N GLY A 184 1.83 -11.68 -9.84
CA GLY A 184 2.87 -12.66 -9.54
C GLY A 184 3.42 -13.22 -10.86
N GLU A 185 4.72 -13.49 -10.92
CA GLU A 185 5.25 -14.27 -12.02
C GLU A 185 4.39 -15.52 -12.17
N PRO A 186 3.99 -15.93 -13.40
CA PRO A 186 3.28 -17.18 -13.59
C PRO A 186 4.10 -18.27 -12.90
N GLN A 187 3.52 -18.92 -11.90
CA GLN A 187 4.18 -20.06 -11.29
C GLN A 187 4.43 -21.06 -12.44
N PRO A 188 5.70 -21.51 -12.65
CA PRO A 188 5.95 -22.47 -13.72
C PRO A 188 4.99 -23.63 -13.57
N ASP A 189 4.36 -24.03 -14.68
CA ASP A 189 3.47 -25.18 -14.71
C ASP A 189 4.17 -26.36 -14.05
N ILE A 190 3.66 -26.79 -12.90
CA ILE A 190 4.15 -27.98 -12.24
C ILE A 190 3.59 -29.16 -13.04
N PRO A 191 4.41 -29.97 -13.70
CA PRO A 191 3.91 -31.15 -14.42
C PRO A 191 3.03 -31.99 -13.51
N GLU A 192 1.95 -32.53 -14.05
CA GLU A 192 1.03 -33.39 -13.30
C GLU A 192 1.82 -34.52 -12.62
N GLY A 193 1.71 -34.67 -11.30
CA GLY A 193 2.45 -35.66 -10.51
C GLY A 193 3.67 -35.10 -9.75
N VAL A 194 4.01 -33.81 -9.86
CA VAL A 194 5.09 -33.20 -9.07
C VAL A 194 4.49 -32.47 -7.84
N ILE A 195 4.92 -32.88 -6.67
CA ILE A 195 4.52 -32.23 -5.39
C ILE A 195 5.65 -31.28 -4.97
N ARG A 196 5.33 -30.00 -4.81
CA ARG A 196 6.24 -29.05 -4.14
C ARG A 196 6.16 -29.27 -2.63
N VAL A 197 7.29 -29.54 -2.02
CA VAL A 197 7.46 -29.52 -0.57
C VAL A 197 8.11 -28.19 -0.21
N ASP A 198 7.39 -27.31 0.48
CA ASP A 198 8.01 -26.11 1.07
C ASP A 198 8.90 -26.55 2.22
N VAL A 199 10.18 -26.18 2.20
CA VAL A 199 11.21 -26.65 3.15
C VAL A 199 10.90 -26.26 4.60
N ALA A 200 9.93 -25.36 4.80
CA ALA A 200 9.42 -24.93 6.12
C ALA A 200 8.20 -25.71 6.62
N GLY A 201 7.61 -26.59 5.80
CA GLY A 201 6.40 -27.35 6.15
C GLY A 201 6.70 -28.78 6.60
N THR A 202 6.00 -29.25 7.62
CA THR A 202 6.04 -30.67 8.01
C THR A 202 5.25 -31.49 6.98
N LEU A 203 5.88 -32.53 6.42
CA LEU A 203 5.33 -33.45 5.41
C LEU A 203 3.96 -34.06 5.77
N SER A 204 3.60 -34.08 7.05
CA SER A 204 2.35 -34.65 7.56
C SER A 204 1.07 -33.93 7.14
N SER A 205 1.17 -32.67 6.65
CA SER A 205 0.00 -31.87 6.25
C SER A 205 -0.32 -31.95 4.74
N LEU A 206 0.53 -32.61 3.95
CA LEU A 206 0.45 -32.62 2.48
C LEU A 206 0.02 -33.96 1.88
N LEU A 207 -0.11 -35.01 2.67
CA LEU A 207 -0.55 -36.32 2.18
C LEU A 207 -2.10 -36.37 2.20
N PRO A 208 -2.78 -36.37 1.03
CA PRO A 208 -4.17 -36.78 1.00
C PRO A 208 -4.28 -38.23 1.49
N ALA A 209 -5.36 -38.55 2.18
CA ALA A 209 -5.65 -39.89 2.68
C ALA A 209 -5.94 -40.93 1.56
N THR A 210 -5.29 -40.82 0.41
CA THR A 210 -5.43 -41.67 -0.75
C THR A 210 -4.09 -42.33 -1.11
N THR A 211 -4.18 -43.57 -1.53
CA THR A 211 -3.08 -44.52 -1.77
C THR A 211 -2.25 -44.27 -3.03
N ASP A 212 -2.11 -43.04 -3.49
CA ASP A 212 -1.31 -42.73 -4.65
C ASP A 212 0.19 -42.69 -4.32
N THR A 213 0.94 -43.51 -5.02
CA THR A 213 2.39 -43.64 -4.83
C THR A 213 3.11 -42.40 -5.36
N ILE A 214 3.87 -41.71 -4.52
CA ILE A 214 4.75 -40.62 -4.94
C ILE A 214 5.88 -41.23 -5.78
N THR A 215 5.92 -40.91 -7.08
CA THR A 215 6.89 -41.50 -8.02
C THR A 215 8.19 -40.66 -8.16
N THR A 216 8.18 -39.40 -7.78
CA THR A 216 9.39 -38.55 -7.86
C THR A 216 9.35 -37.44 -6.81
N LEU A 217 10.38 -37.33 -6.00
CA LEU A 217 10.64 -36.20 -5.12
C LEU A 217 11.85 -35.44 -5.68
N ILE A 218 11.68 -34.19 -6.07
CA ILE A 218 12.77 -33.29 -6.47
C ILE A 218 13.01 -32.34 -5.30
N LEU A 219 14.22 -32.39 -4.72
CA LEU A 219 14.69 -31.50 -3.66
C LEU A 219 15.44 -30.30 -4.25
#